data_06dad14a8fcf9f5813386762ba41f91b
#
_entry.id   06dad14a8fcf9f5813386762ba41f91b
#
_cell.length_a   1.000
_cell.length_b   1.000
_cell.length_c   1.000
_cell.angle_alpha   90.00
_cell.angle_beta   90.00
_cell.angle_gamma   90.00
#
_symmetry.space_group_name_H-M   'P 1'
#
loop_
_entity.id
_entity.type
_entity.pdbx_description
1 polymer ?
#
loop_
_entity_poly.entity_id
_entity_poly.type
_entity_poly.pdbx_seq_one_letter_code
_entity_poly.pdbx_strand_id
1 'polypeptide(L)'
;ESAFQPEALSRAKAAGLWQFMPATGTHYSLEQNLWRDDRRDVLESTRAALDYFEYLYGMFSDWHLALAAYNWGEGSVQRAIRRQQARKRPADYQHLRMPNETANYVPKLEAIKRIVTDPSKYGVKLPDVGNEPFFVTVTKPRDIDTETAAELAGMPLKEFRQLNPGLTLPGIVDSDNNVQLLPPAPADA
;
A
#
# COMPACT_ATOMS: atom_id res chain seq x y z
N GLU A 1 -0.40 3.50 7.50
CA GLU A 1 0.96 3.13 7.14
C GLU A 1 1.82 4.37 6.75
N SER A 2 1.85 4.76 5.49
CA SER A 2 2.75 5.80 4.96
C SER A 2 2.19 7.23 4.96
N ALA A 3 1.00 7.47 5.50
CA ALA A 3 0.25 8.72 5.31
C ALA A 3 0.07 9.10 3.81
N PHE A 4 -0.22 8.12 2.98
CA PHE A 4 -0.39 8.24 1.53
C PHE A 4 0.85 8.70 0.75
N GLN A 5 2.04 8.37 1.22
CA GLN A 5 3.29 8.66 0.52
C GLN A 5 3.81 7.42 -0.19
N PRO A 6 3.70 7.32 -1.52
CA PRO A 6 4.13 6.13 -2.26
C PRO A 6 5.65 5.94 -2.26
N GLU A 7 6.43 6.99 -2.07
CA GLU A 7 7.90 6.93 -1.96
C GLU A 7 8.41 6.62 -0.54
N ALA A 8 7.51 6.47 0.44
CA ALA A 8 7.90 6.26 1.83
C ALA A 8 8.78 5.01 1.99
N LEU A 9 9.87 5.18 2.74
CA LEU A 9 10.80 4.11 3.09
C LEU A 9 11.09 4.14 4.58
N SER A 10 10.76 3.07 5.29
CA SER A 10 11.02 2.95 6.72
C SER A 10 12.49 2.56 7.00
N ARG A 11 12.94 2.74 8.25
CA ARG A 11 14.25 2.25 8.70
C ARG A 11 14.39 0.73 8.56
N ALA A 12 13.29 -0.01 8.65
CA ALA A 12 13.24 -1.45 8.48
C ALA A 12 13.10 -1.88 7.00
N LYS A 13 13.21 -0.93 6.05
CA LYS A 13 13.08 -1.14 4.60
C LYS A 13 11.65 -1.52 4.14
N ALA A 14 10.62 -1.25 4.94
CA ALA A 14 9.26 -1.27 4.43
C ALA A 14 9.07 -0.08 3.48
N ALA A 15 8.43 -0.30 2.33
CA ALA A 15 8.34 0.68 1.25
C ALA A 15 6.91 0.86 0.71
N GLY A 16 6.65 2.03 0.14
CA GLY A 16 5.44 2.35 -0.58
C GLY A 16 4.26 2.76 0.31
N LEU A 17 3.10 2.96 -0.31
CA LEU A 17 1.85 3.32 0.35
C LEU A 17 1.50 2.36 1.49
N TRP A 18 1.64 1.08 1.23
CA TRP A 18 1.24 -0.02 2.09
C TRP A 18 2.35 -0.54 3.00
N GLN A 19 3.55 0.06 2.91
CA GLN A 19 4.71 -0.27 3.73
C GLN A 19 5.06 -1.76 3.73
N PHE A 20 5.07 -2.37 2.55
CA PHE A 20 5.49 -3.76 2.41
C PHE A 20 6.95 -3.97 2.80
N MET A 21 7.20 -4.92 3.70
CA MET A 21 8.54 -5.46 3.92
C MET A 21 9.02 -6.20 2.66
N PRO A 22 10.34 -6.23 2.36
CA PRO A 22 10.85 -6.87 1.15
C PRO A 22 10.36 -8.31 0.96
N ALA A 23 10.48 -9.15 1.96
CA ALA A 23 10.06 -10.55 1.89
C ALA A 23 8.55 -10.70 1.68
N THR A 24 7.73 -9.88 2.36
CA THR A 24 6.27 -9.89 2.19
C THR A 24 5.90 -9.42 0.79
N GLY A 25 6.56 -8.37 0.28
CA GLY A 25 6.35 -7.90 -1.09
C GLY A 25 6.61 -9.00 -2.12
N THR A 26 7.75 -9.70 -2.00
CA THR A 26 8.08 -10.82 -2.88
C THR A 26 7.05 -11.96 -2.78
N HIS A 27 6.55 -12.25 -1.58
CA HIS A 27 5.51 -13.27 -1.38
C HIS A 27 4.21 -12.95 -2.13
N TYR A 28 3.86 -11.67 -2.25
CA TYR A 28 2.70 -11.17 -2.99
C TYR A 28 3.04 -10.72 -4.42
N SER A 29 4.12 -11.25 -5.00
CA SER A 29 4.54 -11.01 -6.38
C SER A 29 4.84 -9.55 -6.70
N LEU A 30 5.25 -8.75 -5.71
CA LEU A 30 5.77 -7.41 -5.93
C LEU A 30 7.25 -7.51 -6.31
N GLU A 31 7.55 -7.20 -7.57
CA GLU A 31 8.91 -7.26 -8.09
C GLU A 31 9.80 -6.21 -7.42
N GLN A 32 11.03 -6.60 -7.08
CA GLN A 32 12.02 -5.76 -6.44
C GLN A 32 13.37 -6.02 -7.08
N ASN A 33 13.77 -5.17 -8.00
CA ASN A 33 15.04 -5.26 -8.69
C ASN A 33 15.70 -3.88 -8.82
N LEU A 34 16.76 -3.79 -9.64
CA LEU A 34 17.49 -2.54 -9.85
C LEU A 34 16.63 -1.46 -10.55
N TRP A 35 15.69 -1.86 -11.39
CA TRP A 35 14.91 -0.99 -12.27
C TRP A 35 13.53 -0.62 -11.68
N ARG A 36 12.97 -1.49 -10.86
CA ARG A 36 11.64 -1.30 -10.28
C ARG A 36 11.52 -1.86 -8.86
N ASP A 37 10.64 -1.22 -8.08
CA ASP A 37 10.20 -1.68 -6.78
C ASP A 37 8.66 -1.53 -6.70
N ASP A 38 7.95 -2.62 -7.01
CA ASP A 38 6.48 -2.64 -7.07
C ASP A 38 5.80 -2.39 -5.73
N ARG A 39 6.54 -2.43 -4.63
CA ARG A 39 6.01 -2.02 -3.32
C ARG A 39 5.63 -0.54 -3.30
N ARG A 40 6.19 0.26 -4.22
CA ARG A 40 5.89 1.68 -4.43
C ARG A 40 4.86 1.91 -5.52
N ASP A 41 4.65 0.95 -6.42
CA ASP A 41 3.58 1.02 -7.40
C ASP A 41 2.23 1.04 -6.71
N VAL A 42 1.38 2.03 -7.05
CA VAL A 42 0.11 2.26 -6.36
C VAL A 42 -0.89 1.13 -6.62
N LEU A 43 -0.95 0.63 -7.84
CA LEU A 43 -1.91 -0.41 -8.23
C LEU A 43 -1.45 -1.78 -7.73
N GLU A 44 -0.20 -2.16 -8.04
CA GLU A 44 0.34 -3.46 -7.67
C GLU A 44 0.43 -3.63 -6.15
N SER A 45 0.91 -2.62 -5.44
CA SER A 45 0.97 -2.71 -3.98
C SER A 45 -0.41 -2.70 -3.33
N THR A 46 -1.41 -2.03 -3.93
CA THR A 46 -2.79 -2.06 -3.43
C THR A 46 -3.43 -3.43 -3.65
N ARG A 47 -3.26 -4.04 -4.84
CA ARG A 47 -3.69 -5.41 -5.10
C ARG A 47 -3.09 -6.37 -4.06
N ALA A 48 -1.77 -6.32 -3.91
CA ALA A 48 -1.06 -7.17 -2.95
C ALA A 48 -1.53 -6.96 -1.50
N ALA A 49 -1.84 -5.72 -1.10
CA ALA A 49 -2.35 -5.42 0.24
C ALA A 49 -3.75 -6.01 0.46
N LEU A 50 -4.62 -5.94 -0.54
CA LEU A 50 -5.97 -6.52 -0.46
C LEU A 50 -5.90 -8.05 -0.37
N ASP A 51 -5.06 -8.70 -1.19
CA ASP A 51 -4.82 -10.14 -1.13
C ASP A 51 -4.29 -10.56 0.25
N TYR A 52 -3.37 -9.77 0.81
CA TYR A 52 -2.83 -10.03 2.15
C TYR A 52 -3.88 -9.85 3.25
N PHE A 53 -4.73 -8.83 3.16
CA PHE A 53 -5.84 -8.66 4.10
C PHE A 53 -6.85 -9.81 4.01
N GLU A 54 -7.18 -10.28 2.82
CA GLU A 54 -8.05 -11.44 2.63
C GLU A 54 -7.46 -12.70 3.29
N TYR A 55 -6.18 -12.96 3.06
CA TYR A 55 -5.46 -14.06 3.73
C TYR A 55 -5.50 -13.93 5.25
N LEU A 56 -5.20 -12.75 5.79
CA LEU A 56 -5.22 -12.50 7.23
C LEU A 56 -6.62 -12.64 7.83
N TYR A 57 -7.63 -12.15 7.13
CA TYR A 57 -9.02 -12.32 7.57
C TYR A 57 -9.43 -13.81 7.55
N GLY A 58 -9.04 -14.56 6.53
CA GLY A 58 -9.24 -16.00 6.49
C GLY A 58 -8.61 -16.73 7.67
N MET A 59 -7.43 -16.26 8.12
CA MET A 59 -6.71 -16.84 9.26
C MET A 59 -7.36 -16.55 10.62
N PHE A 60 -7.86 -15.33 10.83
CA PHE A 60 -8.32 -14.87 12.14
C PHE A 60 -9.83 -14.76 12.25
N SER A 61 -10.58 -14.70 11.16
CA SER A 61 -12.02 -14.43 11.07
C SER A 61 -12.46 -13.19 11.86
N ASP A 62 -11.53 -12.24 12.07
CA ASP A 62 -11.71 -11.00 12.82
C ASP A 62 -10.87 -9.89 12.16
N TRP A 63 -11.53 -8.81 11.73
CA TRP A 63 -10.86 -7.71 11.06
C TRP A 63 -9.88 -6.95 11.95
N HIS A 64 -10.15 -6.82 13.25
CA HIS A 64 -9.22 -6.14 14.16
C HIS A 64 -7.94 -6.96 14.34
N LEU A 65 -8.06 -8.29 14.43
CA LEU A 65 -6.91 -9.19 14.47
C LEU A 65 -6.17 -9.24 13.13
N ALA A 66 -6.87 -9.21 12.01
CA ALA A 66 -6.26 -9.12 10.67
C ALA A 66 -5.44 -7.83 10.50
N LEU A 67 -6.01 -6.69 10.89
CA LEU A 67 -5.32 -5.39 10.87
C LEU A 67 -4.11 -5.36 11.81
N ALA A 68 -4.24 -5.94 13.01
CA ALA A 68 -3.11 -6.09 13.93
C ALA A 68 -2.02 -6.99 13.35
N ALA A 69 -2.40 -8.05 12.63
CA ALA A 69 -1.46 -8.96 11.98
C ALA A 69 -0.75 -8.33 10.80
N TYR A 70 -1.41 -7.49 10.04
CA TYR A 70 -0.79 -6.69 8.99
C TYR A 70 0.34 -5.81 9.54
N ASN A 71 0.09 -5.13 10.66
CA ASN A 71 1.07 -4.22 11.28
C ASN A 71 2.18 -4.97 12.07
N TRP A 72 1.85 -6.05 12.77
CA TRP A 72 2.77 -6.72 13.71
C TRP A 72 3.28 -8.09 13.22
N GLY A 73 2.71 -8.58 12.13
CA GLY A 73 2.95 -9.91 11.59
C GLY A 73 2.02 -10.97 12.20
N GLU A 74 1.46 -11.82 11.34
CA GLU A 74 0.51 -12.87 11.70
C GLU A 74 1.04 -13.85 12.73
N GLY A 75 2.32 -14.22 12.63
CA GLY A 75 2.97 -15.11 13.60
C GLY A 75 3.03 -14.51 15.01
N SER A 76 3.14 -13.18 15.14
CA SER A 76 3.16 -12.51 16.45
C SER A 76 1.77 -12.50 17.07
N VAL A 77 0.75 -12.19 16.27
CA VAL A 77 -0.66 -12.22 16.71
C VAL A 77 -1.07 -13.63 17.11
N GLN A 78 -0.74 -14.64 16.31
CA GLN A 78 -1.00 -16.06 16.66
C GLN A 78 -0.35 -16.47 17.98
N ARG A 79 0.92 -16.06 18.21
CA ARG A 79 1.58 -16.33 19.48
C ARG A 79 0.89 -15.63 20.66
N ALA A 80 0.43 -14.41 20.48
CA ALA A 80 -0.30 -13.68 21.50
C ALA A 80 -1.64 -14.34 21.83
N ILE A 81 -2.40 -14.77 20.81
CA ILE A 81 -3.65 -15.52 20.95
C ILE A 81 -3.42 -16.79 21.77
N ARG A 82 -2.45 -17.61 21.34
CA ARG A 82 -2.11 -18.88 22.06
C ARG A 82 -1.77 -18.64 23.53
N ARG A 83 -1.04 -17.56 23.86
CA ARG A 83 -0.71 -17.20 25.25
C ARG A 83 -1.95 -16.85 26.08
N GLN A 84 -2.95 -16.18 25.52
CA GLN A 84 -4.19 -15.88 26.21
C GLN A 84 -5.05 -17.13 26.39
N GLN A 85 -5.19 -17.93 25.34
CA GLN A 85 -5.94 -19.20 25.39
C GLN A 85 -5.36 -20.17 26.43
N ALA A 86 -4.04 -20.30 26.52
CA ALA A 86 -3.38 -21.11 27.53
C ALA A 86 -3.68 -20.64 28.97
N ARG A 87 -4.00 -19.35 29.13
CA ARG A 87 -4.41 -18.78 30.43
C ARG A 87 -5.92 -18.78 30.61
N LYS A 88 -6.69 -19.37 29.69
CA LYS A 88 -8.15 -19.38 29.66
C LYS A 88 -8.75 -17.96 29.71
N ARG A 89 -8.14 -17.02 28.98
CA ARG A 89 -8.55 -15.61 28.87
C ARG A 89 -9.05 -15.30 27.47
N PRO A 90 -9.88 -14.25 27.31
CA PRO A 90 -10.27 -13.76 26.00
C PRO A 90 -9.04 -13.45 25.13
N ALA A 91 -9.12 -13.78 23.83
CA ALA A 91 -8.02 -13.66 22.89
C ALA A 91 -8.37 -12.77 21.68
N ASP A 92 -9.32 -11.86 21.86
CA ASP A 92 -9.67 -10.82 20.88
C ASP A 92 -8.66 -9.66 20.92
N TYR A 93 -8.76 -8.75 19.96
CA TYR A 93 -7.86 -7.61 19.80
C TYR A 93 -7.64 -6.81 21.09
N GLN A 94 -8.70 -6.57 21.87
CA GLN A 94 -8.65 -5.72 23.08
C GLN A 94 -7.89 -6.39 24.24
N HIS A 95 -7.86 -7.73 24.28
CA HIS A 95 -7.25 -8.49 25.35
C HIS A 95 -5.83 -8.98 25.01
N LEU A 96 -5.35 -8.82 23.76
CA LEU A 96 -4.00 -9.17 23.40
C LEU A 96 -2.99 -8.15 23.92
N ARG A 97 -1.87 -8.64 24.43
CA ARG A 97 -0.72 -7.79 24.76
C ARG A 97 0.13 -7.58 23.49
N MET A 98 0.02 -6.41 22.93
CA MET A 98 0.67 -5.99 21.70
C MET A 98 1.60 -4.78 21.92
N PRO A 99 2.55 -4.48 21.02
CA PRO A 99 3.26 -3.21 21.02
C PRO A 99 2.29 -2.02 20.94
N ASN A 100 2.69 -0.87 21.50
CA ASN A 100 1.87 0.34 21.49
C ASN A 100 1.47 0.77 20.07
N GLU A 101 2.33 0.60 19.09
CA GLU A 101 2.03 0.90 17.70
C GLU A 101 0.84 0.08 17.21
N THR A 102 0.92 -1.25 17.36
CA THR A 102 -0.15 -2.18 16.96
C THR A 102 -1.45 -1.97 17.76
N ALA A 103 -1.32 -1.75 19.07
CA ALA A 103 -2.49 -1.49 19.94
C ALA A 103 -3.21 -0.18 19.60
N ASN A 104 -2.55 0.77 18.94
CA ASN A 104 -3.15 2.02 18.48
C ASN A 104 -3.50 2.02 16.99
N TYR A 105 -3.13 0.99 16.25
CA TYR A 105 -3.33 0.92 14.80
C TYR A 105 -4.81 0.94 14.41
N VAL A 106 -5.60 0.01 14.95
CA VAL A 106 -7.05 -0.04 14.71
C VAL A 106 -7.78 1.21 15.23
N PRO A 107 -7.54 1.70 16.45
CA PRO A 107 -8.14 2.96 16.91
C PRO A 107 -7.84 4.16 16.01
N LYS A 108 -6.62 4.29 15.49
CA LYS A 108 -6.27 5.35 14.54
C LYS A 108 -7.03 5.21 13.22
N LEU A 109 -7.11 4.00 12.67
CA LEU A 109 -7.86 3.73 11.45
C LEU A 109 -9.35 4.08 11.63
N GLU A 110 -9.97 3.65 12.73
CA GLU A 110 -11.36 3.97 13.04
C GLU A 110 -11.59 5.48 13.25
N ALA A 111 -10.64 6.19 13.84
CA ALA A 111 -10.71 7.64 13.96
C ALA A 111 -10.68 8.34 12.59
N ILE A 112 -9.78 7.95 11.70
CA ILE A 112 -9.70 8.49 10.33
C ILE A 112 -10.98 8.16 9.57
N LYS A 113 -11.46 6.93 9.64
CA LYS A 113 -12.71 6.50 9.01
C LYS A 113 -13.89 7.39 9.45
N ARG A 114 -14.04 7.67 10.73
CA ARG A 114 -15.09 8.56 11.25
C ARG A 114 -14.95 9.99 10.73
N ILE A 115 -13.72 10.52 10.67
CA ILE A 115 -13.46 11.87 10.13
C ILE A 115 -13.82 11.93 8.65
N VAL A 116 -13.45 10.93 7.86
CA VAL A 116 -13.76 10.90 6.42
C VAL A 116 -15.25 10.69 6.17
N THR A 117 -15.94 9.90 7.02
CA THR A 117 -17.38 9.66 6.88
C THR A 117 -18.23 10.90 7.20
N ASP A 118 -17.83 11.68 8.21
CA ASP A 118 -18.51 12.91 8.61
C ASP A 118 -17.49 14.01 8.98
N PRO A 119 -16.82 14.60 7.96
CA PRO A 119 -15.74 15.54 8.21
C PRO A 119 -16.22 16.82 8.88
N SER A 120 -17.46 17.24 8.65
CA SER A 120 -18.05 18.45 9.23
C SER A 120 -18.10 18.39 10.75
N LYS A 121 -18.41 17.22 11.32
CA LYS A 121 -18.44 16.97 12.76
C LYS A 121 -17.11 17.22 13.45
N TYR A 122 -16.01 17.10 12.71
CA TYR A 122 -14.65 17.27 13.21
C TYR A 122 -14.01 18.58 12.77
N GLY A 123 -14.78 19.49 12.14
CA GLY A 123 -14.26 20.75 11.63
C GLY A 123 -13.26 20.60 10.46
N VAL A 124 -13.29 19.46 9.77
CA VAL A 124 -12.43 19.16 8.64
C VAL A 124 -13.18 19.41 7.33
N LYS A 125 -12.51 20.05 6.37
CA LYS A 125 -13.00 20.17 5.00
C LYS A 125 -12.13 19.29 4.12
N LEU A 126 -12.72 18.23 3.56
CA LEU A 126 -12.06 17.41 2.57
C LEU A 126 -12.09 18.11 1.20
N PRO A 127 -11.07 17.92 0.35
CA PRO A 127 -11.12 18.35 -1.03
C PRO A 127 -12.27 17.66 -1.77
N ASP A 128 -12.89 18.36 -2.69
CA ASP A 128 -13.84 17.77 -3.63
C ASP A 128 -13.05 17.03 -4.70
N VAL A 129 -13.10 15.71 -4.67
CA VAL A 129 -12.39 14.84 -5.61
C VAL A 129 -13.44 14.02 -6.34
N GLY A 130 -13.49 14.15 -7.67
CA GLY A 130 -14.36 13.34 -8.53
C GLY A 130 -14.07 11.84 -8.37
N ASN A 131 -15.09 11.02 -8.57
CA ASN A 131 -14.94 9.55 -8.57
C ASN A 131 -14.58 9.04 -9.98
N GLU A 132 -13.59 9.67 -10.58
CA GLU A 132 -13.09 9.34 -11.91
C GLU A 132 -11.60 8.91 -11.81
N PRO A 133 -11.14 8.04 -12.71
CA PRO A 133 -9.73 7.65 -12.74
C PRO A 133 -8.83 8.88 -12.94
N PHE A 134 -7.88 9.09 -12.03
CA PHE A 134 -6.91 10.18 -12.16
C PHE A 134 -5.82 9.89 -13.20
N PHE A 135 -5.59 8.65 -13.54
CA PHE A 135 -4.61 8.20 -14.53
C PHE A 135 -5.12 6.98 -15.28
N VAL A 136 -4.50 6.70 -16.42
CA VAL A 136 -4.69 5.47 -17.19
C VAL A 136 -3.43 4.64 -17.18
N THR A 137 -3.59 3.33 -17.30
CA THR A 137 -2.46 2.40 -17.41
C THR A 137 -2.17 2.12 -18.88
N VAL A 138 -0.92 2.27 -19.27
CA VAL A 138 -0.46 2.00 -20.64
C VAL A 138 0.66 0.95 -20.60
N THR A 139 0.50 -0.12 -21.36
CA THR A 139 1.55 -1.12 -21.52
C THR A 139 2.56 -0.66 -22.57
N LYS A 140 3.85 -0.59 -22.21
CA LYS A 140 4.89 -0.21 -23.15
C LYS A 140 5.22 -1.37 -24.10
N PRO A 141 5.43 -1.10 -25.39
CA PRO A 141 5.79 -2.14 -26.37
C PRO A 141 7.28 -2.49 -26.39
N ARG A 142 8.14 -1.68 -25.78
CA ARG A 142 9.61 -1.81 -25.79
C ARG A 142 10.23 -1.02 -24.65
N ASP A 143 11.52 -1.25 -24.39
CA ASP A 143 12.28 -0.47 -23.43
C ASP A 143 12.30 1.02 -23.82
N ILE A 144 12.18 1.89 -22.83
CA ILE A 144 12.11 3.33 -23.01
C ILE A 144 12.71 4.00 -21.76
N ASP A 145 13.29 5.17 -21.92
CA ASP A 145 13.70 5.99 -20.77
C ASP A 145 12.53 6.83 -20.23
N THR A 146 12.65 7.23 -18.97
CA THR A 146 11.58 7.96 -18.27
C THR A 146 11.34 9.37 -18.82
N GLU A 147 12.35 10.01 -19.44
CA GLU A 147 12.21 11.34 -20.04
C GLU A 147 11.38 11.23 -21.32
N THR A 148 11.75 10.31 -22.20
CA THR A 148 10.98 10.02 -23.43
C THR A 148 9.54 9.57 -23.09
N ALA A 149 9.36 8.74 -22.05
CA ALA A 149 8.03 8.32 -21.61
C ALA A 149 7.18 9.49 -21.13
N ALA A 150 7.76 10.42 -20.37
CA ALA A 150 7.09 11.64 -19.91
C ALA A 150 6.72 12.56 -21.08
N GLU A 151 7.62 12.75 -22.04
CA GLU A 151 7.36 13.55 -23.25
C GLU A 151 6.20 12.95 -24.08
N LEU A 152 6.20 11.64 -24.29
CA LEU A 152 5.11 10.95 -25.00
C LEU A 152 3.78 11.02 -24.25
N ALA A 153 3.82 11.04 -22.92
CA ALA A 153 2.64 11.23 -22.08
C ALA A 153 2.18 12.71 -22.00
N GLY A 154 2.93 13.64 -22.61
CA GLY A 154 2.62 15.08 -22.60
C GLY A 154 2.69 15.71 -21.22
N MET A 155 3.51 15.20 -20.32
CA MET A 155 3.59 15.64 -18.95
C MET A 155 5.02 15.92 -18.47
N PRO A 156 5.20 16.80 -17.44
CA PRO A 156 6.51 17.03 -16.85
C PRO A 156 7.10 15.76 -16.23
N LEU A 157 8.41 15.52 -16.41
CA LEU A 157 9.11 14.36 -15.86
C LEU A 157 8.89 14.19 -14.34
N LYS A 158 8.80 15.29 -13.60
CA LYS A 158 8.54 15.27 -12.16
C LYS A 158 7.19 14.63 -11.84
N GLU A 159 6.14 15.00 -12.56
CA GLU A 159 4.79 14.47 -12.38
C GLU A 159 4.73 13.00 -12.83
N PHE A 160 5.38 12.68 -13.95
CA PHE A 160 5.51 11.31 -14.42
C PHE A 160 6.12 10.40 -13.35
N ARG A 161 7.22 10.83 -12.70
CA ARG A 161 7.84 10.07 -11.61
C ARG A 161 6.97 9.95 -10.37
N GLN A 162 6.17 10.97 -10.07
CA GLN A 162 5.22 10.92 -8.95
C GLN A 162 4.09 9.90 -9.20
N LEU A 163 3.65 9.73 -10.44
CA LEU A 163 2.68 8.71 -10.82
C LEU A 163 3.29 7.32 -10.94
N ASN A 164 4.60 7.23 -11.18
CA ASN A 164 5.34 5.97 -11.36
C ASN A 164 6.46 5.80 -10.32
N PRO A 165 6.16 5.83 -9.02
CA PRO A 165 7.17 5.82 -7.96
C PRO A 165 7.88 4.46 -7.82
N GLY A 166 7.36 3.43 -8.45
CA GLY A 166 8.00 2.12 -8.56
C GLY A 166 9.22 2.08 -9.47
N LEU A 167 9.37 3.04 -10.38
CA LEU A 167 10.54 3.13 -11.26
C LEU A 167 11.74 3.70 -10.52
N THR A 168 12.80 2.92 -10.37
CA THR A 168 13.97 3.27 -9.53
C THR A 168 15.12 3.87 -10.32
N LEU A 169 15.21 3.60 -11.62
CA LEU A 169 16.22 4.10 -12.53
C LEU A 169 15.59 4.82 -13.73
N PRO A 170 16.38 5.64 -14.48
CA PRO A 170 15.87 6.36 -15.64
C PRO A 170 15.38 5.45 -16.78
N GLY A 171 15.89 4.22 -16.90
CA GLY A 171 15.44 3.26 -17.90
C GLY A 171 14.24 2.45 -17.39
N ILE A 172 13.22 2.34 -18.21
CA ILE A 172 12.10 1.44 -18.01
C ILE A 172 12.39 0.19 -18.81
N VAL A 173 13.09 -0.73 -18.19
CA VAL A 173 13.47 -2.02 -18.78
C VAL A 173 12.54 -3.08 -18.22
N ASP A 174 12.02 -3.91 -19.11
CA ASP A 174 11.17 -5.02 -18.73
C ASP A 174 11.59 -6.28 -19.46
N SER A 175 12.02 -7.26 -18.73
CA SER A 175 12.34 -8.58 -19.27
C SER A 175 11.10 -9.28 -19.85
N ASP A 176 9.89 -8.91 -19.37
CA ASP A 176 8.64 -9.60 -19.70
C ASP A 176 7.62 -8.73 -20.46
N ASN A 177 7.98 -7.54 -20.91
CA ASN A 177 7.13 -6.57 -21.64
C ASN A 177 5.84 -6.10 -20.90
N ASN A 178 5.77 -6.26 -19.59
CA ASN A 178 4.58 -5.99 -18.80
C ASN A 178 4.69 -4.79 -17.84
N VAL A 179 5.60 -3.85 -18.07
CA VAL A 179 5.66 -2.62 -17.27
C VAL A 179 4.51 -1.68 -17.65
N GLN A 180 3.75 -1.25 -16.68
CA GLN A 180 2.67 -0.29 -16.85
C GLN A 180 3.17 1.11 -16.52
N LEU A 181 2.96 2.05 -17.45
CA LEU A 181 3.17 3.47 -17.22
C LEU A 181 1.84 4.08 -16.76
N LEU A 182 1.90 5.04 -15.84
CA LEU A 182 0.73 5.70 -15.28
C LEU A 182 0.70 7.19 -15.71
N PRO A 183 0.40 7.52 -16.97
CA PRO A 183 0.20 8.91 -17.37
C PRO A 183 -1.08 9.46 -16.76
N PRO A 184 -1.25 10.77 -16.65
CA PRO A 184 -2.53 11.35 -16.27
C PRO A 184 -3.62 10.98 -17.30
N ALA A 185 -4.86 10.87 -16.85
CA ALA A 185 -5.99 10.72 -17.76
C ALA A 185 -6.08 11.92 -18.70
N PRO A 186 -6.46 11.72 -19.99
CA PRO A 186 -6.73 12.83 -20.88
C PRO A 186 -7.83 13.72 -20.29
N ALA A 187 -7.70 15.04 -20.49
CA ALA A 187 -8.63 16.02 -19.93
C ALA A 187 -10.08 15.89 -20.48
N ASP A 188 -10.27 15.13 -21.55
CA ASP A 188 -11.53 14.99 -22.29
C ASP A 188 -12.05 13.54 -22.35
N ALA A 189 -11.74 12.70 -21.33
CA ALA A 189 -12.22 11.31 -21.28
C ALA A 189 -13.49 11.17 -20.45
#